data_4c112529013b56edf53118568c2862fe
#
_entry.id   4c112529013b56edf53118568c2862fe
#
_cell.length_a   1.000
_cell.length_b   1.000
_cell.length_c   1.000
_cell.angle_alpha   90.00
_cell.angle_beta   90.00
_cell.angle_gamma   90.00
#
_symmetry.space_group_name_H-M   'P 1'
#
loop_
_entity.id
_entity.type
_entity.pdbx_description
1 polymer ?
#
loop_
_entity_poly.entity_id
_entity_poly.type
_entity_poly.pdbx_seq_one_letter_code
_entity_poly.pdbx_strand_id
1 'polypeptide(L)'
;MRSAKLCLDASFLLKLALEEEDSDVAKAHWAAWREQSLDIVAPPYLLYEASSVVLDHVHRRTVAETAGFVAFRALRTFAITYLEPDGMYERAWQMAKRFRRPTLYDAYYLALADMLGCEFWTADKRVYNAVHAELPWVRLLGSEA
;
A
#
# COMPACT_ATOMS: atom_id res chain seq x y z
N MET A 1 -13.31 -18.12 4.32
CA MET A 1 -14.12 -16.90 4.38
C MET A 1 -13.25 -15.70 4.09
N ARG A 2 -13.72 -14.81 3.24
CA ARG A 2 -13.00 -13.58 2.93
C ARG A 2 -13.04 -12.63 4.12
N SER A 3 -11.91 -11.99 4.39
CA SER A 3 -11.87 -10.93 5.39
C SER A 3 -12.65 -9.71 4.90
N ALA A 4 -13.29 -8.98 5.83
CA ALA A 4 -13.93 -7.70 5.55
C ALA A 4 -12.90 -6.56 5.44
N LYS A 5 -11.63 -6.86 5.58
CA LYS A 5 -10.52 -5.90 5.56
C LYS A 5 -9.59 -6.17 4.37
N LEU A 6 -8.87 -5.12 3.99
CA LEU A 6 -7.86 -5.21 2.94
C LEU A 6 -6.76 -4.21 3.28
N CYS A 7 -5.51 -4.62 3.19
CA CYS A 7 -4.36 -3.76 3.42
C CYS A 7 -3.77 -3.29 2.09
N LEU A 8 -3.31 -2.05 2.01
CA LEU A 8 -2.56 -1.56 0.86
C LEU A 8 -1.34 -0.76 1.32
N ASP A 9 -0.38 -0.59 0.43
CA ASP A 9 0.83 0.17 0.71
C ASP A 9 0.84 1.53 0.00
N ALA A 10 1.93 2.28 0.20
CA ALA A 10 2.09 3.60 -0.40
C ALA A 10 2.10 3.54 -1.93
N SER A 11 2.68 2.49 -2.52
CA SER A 11 2.76 2.37 -3.97
C SER A 11 1.36 2.28 -4.60
N PHE A 12 0.44 1.57 -3.95
CA PHE A 12 -0.95 1.50 -4.41
C PHE A 12 -1.65 2.84 -4.21
N LEU A 13 -1.53 3.44 -3.02
CA LEU A 13 -2.19 4.71 -2.71
C LEU A 13 -1.75 5.82 -3.68
N LEU A 14 -0.48 5.84 -4.06
CA LEU A 14 0.04 6.83 -5.00
C LEU A 14 -0.59 6.70 -6.38
N LYS A 15 -0.99 5.50 -6.80
CA LYS A 15 -1.72 5.31 -8.06
C LYS A 15 -3.10 5.99 -8.02
N LEU A 16 -3.67 6.14 -6.84
CA LEU A 16 -4.95 6.84 -6.67
C LEU A 16 -4.77 8.36 -6.62
N ALA A 17 -3.66 8.83 -6.11
CA ALA A 17 -3.43 10.26 -5.89
C ALA A 17 -2.74 10.95 -7.07
N LEU A 18 -1.95 10.21 -7.85
CA LEU A 18 -1.24 10.70 -9.02
C LEU A 18 -1.77 10.04 -10.28
N GLU A 19 -1.58 10.69 -11.43
CA GLU A 19 -1.89 10.07 -12.72
C GLU A 19 -0.64 9.36 -13.22
N GLU A 20 -0.64 8.05 -13.10
CA GLU A 20 0.46 7.17 -13.47
C GLU A 20 -0.06 5.97 -14.25
N GLU A 21 0.85 5.12 -14.73
CA GLU A 21 0.47 3.83 -15.30
C GLU A 21 -0.35 3.06 -14.26
N ASP A 22 -1.41 2.38 -14.70
CA ASP A 22 -2.32 1.60 -13.88
C ASP A 22 -3.17 2.41 -12.88
N SER A 23 -3.15 3.75 -12.93
CA SER A 23 -4.01 4.55 -12.06
C SER A 23 -5.49 4.26 -12.28
N ASP A 24 -5.91 4.06 -13.53
CA ASP A 24 -7.30 3.73 -13.84
C ASP A 24 -7.70 2.37 -13.23
N VAL A 25 -6.81 1.39 -13.28
CA VAL A 25 -7.06 0.07 -12.70
C VAL A 25 -7.15 0.18 -11.17
N ALA A 26 -6.25 0.96 -10.56
CA ALA A 26 -6.28 1.20 -9.11
C ALA A 26 -7.58 1.87 -8.67
N LYS A 27 -8.03 2.88 -9.42
CA LYS A 27 -9.29 3.59 -9.14
C LYS A 27 -10.50 2.66 -9.24
N ALA A 28 -10.50 1.74 -10.22
CA ALA A 28 -11.57 0.77 -10.37
C ALA A 28 -11.61 -0.20 -9.18
N HIS A 29 -10.46 -0.67 -8.72
CA HIS A 29 -10.39 -1.51 -7.50
C HIS A 29 -10.90 -0.75 -6.29
N TRP A 30 -10.43 0.48 -6.11
CA TRP A 30 -10.83 1.30 -4.97
C TRP A 30 -12.35 1.49 -4.92
N ALA A 31 -12.95 1.84 -6.07
CA ALA A 31 -14.40 2.03 -6.16
C ALA A 31 -15.16 0.74 -5.81
N ALA A 32 -14.69 -0.42 -6.33
CA ALA A 32 -15.31 -1.70 -6.04
C ALA A 32 -15.22 -2.06 -4.56
N TRP A 33 -14.06 -1.82 -3.93
CA TRP A 33 -13.87 -2.09 -2.51
C TRP A 33 -14.77 -1.21 -1.65
N ARG A 34 -14.91 0.07 -2.01
CA ARG A 34 -15.81 0.99 -1.31
C ARG A 34 -17.26 0.55 -1.43
N GLU A 35 -17.67 0.11 -2.63
CA GLU A 35 -19.01 -0.40 -2.87
C GLU A 35 -19.30 -1.65 -2.04
N GLN A 36 -18.29 -2.51 -1.85
CA GLN A 36 -18.40 -3.71 -1.03
C GLN A 36 -18.29 -3.41 0.47
N SER A 37 -18.09 -2.15 0.84
CA SER A 37 -17.90 -1.73 2.23
C SER A 37 -16.72 -2.41 2.92
N LEU A 38 -15.65 -2.69 2.17
CA LEU A 38 -14.42 -3.21 2.75
C LEU A 38 -13.73 -2.14 3.59
N ASP A 39 -13.20 -2.55 4.73
CA ASP A 39 -12.39 -1.69 5.58
C ASP A 39 -10.95 -1.71 5.06
N ILE A 40 -10.52 -0.62 4.46
CA ILE A 40 -9.16 -0.48 3.91
C ILE A 40 -8.24 -0.06 5.06
N VAL A 41 -7.22 -0.84 5.32
CA VAL A 41 -6.33 -0.62 6.46
C VAL A 41 -4.88 -0.45 6.03
N ALA A 42 -4.10 0.22 6.85
CA ALA A 42 -2.66 0.37 6.64
C ALA A 42 -1.99 0.77 7.96
N PRO A 43 -0.68 0.54 8.10
CA PRO A 43 0.05 1.10 9.23
C PRO A 43 0.14 2.63 9.11
N PRO A 44 0.27 3.35 10.24
CA PRO A 44 0.37 4.83 10.20
C PRO A 44 1.50 5.37 9.33
N TYR A 45 2.52 4.60 9.11
CA TYR A 45 3.67 4.94 8.26
C TYR A 45 3.26 5.27 6.81
N LEU A 46 2.12 4.77 6.35
CA LEU A 46 1.65 4.97 4.97
C LEU A 46 1.69 6.42 4.52
N LEU A 47 1.16 7.33 5.33
CA LEU A 47 1.10 8.75 4.95
C LEU A 47 2.49 9.39 4.89
N TYR A 48 3.38 9.01 5.79
CA TYR A 48 4.75 9.52 5.77
C TYR A 48 5.47 9.08 4.50
N GLU A 49 5.35 7.81 4.17
CA GLU A 49 5.99 7.25 2.98
C GLU A 49 5.41 7.86 1.70
N ALA A 50 4.10 7.87 1.55
CA ALA A 50 3.44 8.37 0.35
C ALA A 50 3.70 9.87 0.15
N SER A 51 3.63 10.66 1.22
CA SER A 51 3.90 12.10 1.17
C SER A 51 5.33 12.38 0.69
N SER A 52 6.29 11.61 1.19
CA SER A 52 7.70 11.78 0.81
C SER A 52 7.94 11.43 -0.66
N VAL A 53 7.23 10.42 -1.18
CA VAL A 53 7.34 10.07 -2.60
C VAL A 53 6.78 11.19 -3.49
N VAL A 54 5.65 11.79 -3.10
CA VAL A 54 5.09 12.93 -3.85
C VAL A 54 6.08 14.09 -3.88
N LEU A 55 6.68 14.42 -2.74
CA LEU A 55 7.66 15.50 -2.68
C LEU A 55 8.89 15.20 -3.55
N ASP A 56 9.35 13.94 -3.55
CA ASP A 56 10.46 13.52 -4.39
C ASP A 56 10.16 13.69 -5.88
N HIS A 57 8.95 13.36 -6.32
CA HIS A 57 8.52 13.61 -7.69
C HIS A 57 8.56 15.08 -8.07
N VAL A 58 8.13 15.96 -7.16
CA VAL A 58 8.19 17.42 -7.38
C VAL A 58 9.66 17.87 -7.45
N HIS A 59 10.49 17.38 -6.53
CA HIS A 59 11.91 17.70 -6.49
C HIS A 59 12.63 17.29 -7.78
N ARG A 60 12.32 16.11 -8.30
CA ARG A 60 12.89 15.59 -9.55
C ARG A 60 12.21 16.15 -10.79
N ARG A 61 11.21 17.00 -10.65
CA ARG A 61 10.46 17.62 -11.73
C ARG A 61 9.71 16.62 -12.62
N THR A 62 9.35 15.46 -12.06
CA THR A 62 8.51 14.48 -12.75
C THR A 62 7.02 14.79 -12.54
N VAL A 63 6.69 15.60 -11.54
CA VAL A 63 5.35 16.10 -11.26
C VAL A 63 5.47 17.60 -10.98
N ALA A 64 4.58 18.40 -11.57
CA ALA A 64 4.55 19.84 -11.32
C ALA A 64 4.23 20.14 -9.86
N GLU A 65 4.78 21.23 -9.32
CA GLU A 65 4.62 21.60 -7.91
C GLU A 65 3.16 21.71 -7.50
N THR A 66 2.33 22.35 -8.31
CA THR A 66 0.89 22.50 -8.01
C THR A 66 0.17 21.16 -7.99
N ALA A 67 0.43 20.31 -8.98
CA ALA A 67 -0.16 18.97 -9.05
C ALA A 67 0.32 18.10 -7.88
N GLY A 68 1.59 18.22 -7.52
CA GLY A 68 2.15 17.51 -6.38
C GLY A 68 1.50 17.91 -5.06
N PHE A 69 1.29 19.21 -4.84
CA PHE A 69 0.64 19.69 -3.63
C PHE A 69 -0.82 19.24 -3.53
N VAL A 70 -1.53 19.22 -4.65
CA VAL A 70 -2.91 18.69 -4.71
C VAL A 70 -2.91 17.21 -4.34
N ALA A 71 -1.99 16.42 -4.90
CA ALA A 71 -1.86 15.00 -4.57
C ALA A 71 -1.52 14.79 -3.10
N PHE A 72 -0.58 15.57 -2.57
CA PHE A 72 -0.20 15.52 -1.16
C PHE A 72 -1.41 15.72 -0.25
N ARG A 73 -2.23 16.73 -0.53
CA ARG A 73 -3.45 16.96 0.25
C ARG A 73 -4.47 15.85 0.08
N ALA A 74 -4.60 15.30 -1.12
CA ALA A 74 -5.55 14.24 -1.42
C ALA A 74 -5.25 12.95 -0.67
N LEU A 75 -3.98 12.67 -0.35
CA LEU A 75 -3.60 11.45 0.37
C LEU A 75 -4.39 11.27 1.67
N ARG A 76 -4.71 12.35 2.35
CA ARG A 76 -5.41 12.32 3.63
C ARG A 76 -6.92 12.16 3.49
N THR A 77 -7.45 12.31 2.28
CA THR A 77 -8.90 12.22 2.04
C THR A 77 -9.39 10.81 1.76
N PHE A 78 -8.47 9.89 1.45
CA PHE A 78 -8.85 8.49 1.24
C PHE A 78 -9.26 7.85 2.56
N ALA A 79 -10.36 7.10 2.52
CA ALA A 79 -10.92 6.48 3.73
C ALA A 79 -10.11 5.23 4.08
N ILE A 80 -9.06 5.42 4.86
CA ILE A 80 -8.15 4.35 5.30
C ILE A 80 -8.14 4.36 6.83
N THR A 81 -8.25 3.17 7.42
CA THR A 81 -8.13 2.97 8.86
C THR A 81 -6.69 2.62 9.18
N TYR A 82 -6.03 3.43 9.99
CA TYR A 82 -4.63 3.19 10.37
C TYR A 82 -4.57 2.36 11.63
N LEU A 83 -3.85 1.24 11.57
CA LEU A 83 -3.76 0.26 12.65
C LEU A 83 -2.32 -0.10 12.93
N GLU A 84 -2.01 -0.23 14.21
CA GLU A 84 -0.69 -0.63 14.67
C GLU A 84 -0.87 -1.59 15.85
N PRO A 85 -1.33 -2.83 15.59
CA PRO A 85 -1.60 -3.77 16.67
C PRO A 85 -0.33 -4.19 17.40
N ASP A 86 -0.48 -4.59 18.67
CA ASP A 86 0.62 -5.09 19.47
C ASP A 86 1.28 -6.28 18.76
N GLY A 87 2.60 -6.30 18.74
CA GLY A 87 3.36 -7.37 18.08
C GLY A 87 3.64 -7.13 16.60
N MET A 88 3.13 -6.05 16.03
CA MET A 88 3.35 -5.77 14.60
C MET A 88 4.84 -5.55 14.27
N TYR A 89 5.57 -4.87 15.15
CA TYR A 89 7.01 -4.62 14.91
C TYR A 89 7.80 -5.91 14.89
N GLU A 90 7.56 -6.79 15.84
CA GLU A 90 8.23 -8.09 15.93
C GLU A 90 7.87 -8.98 14.74
N ARG A 91 6.61 -8.98 14.33
CA ARG A 91 6.17 -9.70 13.14
C ARG A 91 6.86 -9.17 11.89
N ALA A 92 6.97 -7.85 11.76
CA ALA A 92 7.66 -7.20 10.64
C ALA A 92 9.15 -7.60 10.60
N TRP A 93 9.80 -7.63 11.75
CA TRP A 93 11.20 -8.08 11.83
C TRP A 93 11.34 -9.51 11.31
N GLN A 94 10.49 -10.42 11.76
CA GLN A 94 10.50 -11.81 11.33
C GLN A 94 10.28 -11.95 9.83
N MET A 95 9.33 -11.19 9.28
CA MET A 95 9.04 -11.21 7.85
C MET A 95 10.19 -10.65 7.02
N ALA A 96 10.78 -9.55 7.46
CA ALA A 96 11.92 -8.97 6.76
C ALA A 96 13.09 -9.95 6.71
N LYS A 97 13.35 -10.67 7.81
CA LYS A 97 14.40 -11.69 7.85
C LYS A 97 14.06 -12.87 6.94
N ARG A 98 12.83 -13.36 7.01
CA ARG A 98 12.37 -14.51 6.21
C ARG A 98 12.52 -14.25 4.72
N PHE A 99 12.15 -13.06 4.27
CA PHE A 99 12.18 -12.70 2.86
C PHE A 99 13.41 -11.89 2.46
N ARG A 100 14.38 -11.79 3.36
CA ARG A 100 15.68 -11.12 3.11
C ARG A 100 15.51 -9.67 2.65
N ARG A 101 14.55 -8.96 3.29
CA ARG A 101 14.35 -7.55 2.99
C ARG A 101 15.39 -6.71 3.73
N PRO A 102 16.02 -5.74 3.06
CA PRO A 102 17.07 -4.93 3.70
C PRO A 102 16.53 -3.88 4.67
N THR A 103 15.22 -3.59 4.60
CA THR A 103 14.57 -2.63 5.48
C THR A 103 13.25 -3.20 6.00
N LEU A 104 12.68 -2.54 7.01
CA LEU A 104 11.41 -2.96 7.60
C LEU A 104 10.18 -2.32 6.93
N TYR A 105 10.36 -1.36 6.04
CA TYR A 105 9.24 -0.57 5.51
C TYR A 105 8.16 -1.43 4.87
N ASP A 106 8.53 -2.28 3.92
CA ASP A 106 7.59 -3.20 3.27
C ASP A 106 7.02 -4.22 4.25
N ALA A 107 7.86 -4.65 5.20
CA ALA A 107 7.49 -5.67 6.16
C ALA A 107 6.40 -5.21 7.13
N TYR A 108 6.28 -3.92 7.41
CA TYR A 108 5.18 -3.41 8.24
C TYR A 108 3.83 -3.69 7.60
N TYR A 109 3.70 -3.47 6.29
CA TYR A 109 2.45 -3.77 5.58
C TYR A 109 2.15 -5.27 5.57
N LEU A 110 3.18 -6.07 5.30
CA LEU A 110 3.03 -7.53 5.30
C LEU A 110 2.62 -8.05 6.67
N ALA A 111 3.25 -7.51 7.73
CA ALA A 111 2.93 -7.90 9.09
C ALA A 111 1.49 -7.57 9.45
N LEU A 112 1.03 -6.36 9.10
CA LEU A 112 -0.33 -5.95 9.40
C LEU A 112 -1.35 -6.85 8.69
N ALA A 113 -1.16 -7.10 7.40
CA ALA A 113 -2.06 -7.95 6.64
C ALA A 113 -2.08 -9.39 7.18
N ASP A 114 -0.92 -9.93 7.53
CA ASP A 114 -0.81 -11.26 8.10
C ASP A 114 -1.55 -11.36 9.44
N MET A 115 -1.35 -10.38 10.32
CA MET A 115 -1.99 -10.37 11.64
C MET A 115 -3.51 -10.23 11.54
N LEU A 116 -4.00 -9.51 10.54
CA LEU A 116 -5.44 -9.32 10.33
C LEU A 116 -6.08 -10.40 9.46
N GLY A 117 -5.27 -11.26 8.85
CA GLY A 117 -5.77 -12.32 7.97
C GLY A 117 -6.45 -11.77 6.72
N CYS A 118 -5.93 -10.70 6.13
CA CYS A 118 -6.50 -10.07 4.96
C CYS A 118 -5.52 -10.00 3.80
N GLU A 119 -6.04 -9.67 2.61
CA GLU A 119 -5.19 -9.47 1.44
C GLU A 119 -4.35 -8.20 1.60
N PHE A 120 -3.18 -8.22 1.00
CA PHE A 120 -2.30 -7.06 0.86
C PHE A 120 -2.11 -6.74 -0.61
N TRP A 121 -2.44 -5.51 -0.99
CA TRP A 121 -2.32 -5.03 -2.36
C TRP A 121 -1.18 -4.03 -2.49
N THR A 122 -0.32 -4.25 -3.47
CA THR A 122 0.83 -3.40 -3.77
C THR A 122 0.90 -3.14 -5.27
N ALA A 123 1.51 -2.02 -5.65
CA ALA A 123 1.88 -1.74 -7.04
C ALA A 123 3.38 -1.95 -7.26
N ASP A 124 4.13 -2.37 -6.24
CA ASP A 124 5.58 -2.56 -6.31
C ASP A 124 5.90 -4.01 -6.67
N LYS A 125 6.38 -4.22 -7.90
CA LYS A 125 6.74 -5.55 -8.41
C LYS A 125 7.84 -6.20 -7.60
N ARG A 126 8.76 -5.43 -7.04
CA ARG A 126 9.88 -5.99 -6.25
C ARG A 126 9.38 -6.62 -4.97
N VAL A 127 8.45 -5.97 -4.29
CA VAL A 127 7.83 -6.52 -3.09
C VAL A 127 7.06 -7.79 -3.44
N TYR A 128 6.20 -7.70 -4.45
CA TYR A 128 5.38 -8.83 -4.89
C TYR A 128 6.26 -10.04 -5.25
N ASN A 129 7.29 -9.82 -6.07
CA ASN A 129 8.16 -10.91 -6.52
C ASN A 129 8.92 -11.55 -5.37
N ALA A 130 9.25 -10.78 -4.33
CA ALA A 130 9.98 -11.29 -3.18
C ALA A 130 9.15 -12.26 -2.32
N VAL A 131 7.83 -12.10 -2.28
CA VAL A 131 7.01 -12.77 -1.26
C VAL A 131 5.84 -13.60 -1.80
N HIS A 132 5.36 -13.34 -3.03
CA HIS A 132 4.08 -13.90 -3.47
C HIS A 132 4.05 -15.43 -3.56
N ALA A 133 5.17 -16.07 -3.82
CA ALA A 133 5.24 -17.53 -3.91
C ALA A 133 4.87 -18.22 -2.59
N GLU A 134 5.21 -17.59 -1.46
CA GLU A 134 4.93 -18.12 -0.14
C GLU A 134 3.73 -17.46 0.52
N LEU A 135 3.34 -16.25 0.07
CA LEU A 135 2.22 -15.49 0.62
C LEU A 135 1.17 -15.24 -0.48
N PRO A 136 0.25 -16.22 -0.70
CA PRO A 136 -0.73 -16.10 -1.79
C PRO A 136 -1.74 -14.96 -1.59
N TRP A 137 -1.82 -14.40 -0.38
CA TRP A 137 -2.68 -13.26 -0.09
C TRP A 137 -2.08 -11.92 -0.50
N VAL A 138 -0.85 -11.90 -1.00
CA VAL A 138 -0.24 -10.69 -1.58
C VAL A 138 -0.65 -10.59 -3.04
N ARG A 139 -1.21 -9.43 -3.41
CA ARG A 139 -1.74 -9.17 -4.75
C ARG A 139 -1.02 -7.99 -5.37
N LEU A 140 -0.73 -8.10 -6.66
CA LEU A 140 -0.07 -7.04 -7.42
C LEU A 140 -1.06 -6.32 -8.32
N LEU A 141 -1.12 -5.00 -8.22
CA LEU A 141 -1.93 -4.18 -9.12
C LEU A 141 -1.47 -4.40 -10.56
N GLY A 142 -2.41 -4.63 -11.46
CA GLY A 142 -2.15 -4.80 -12.88
C GLY A 142 -1.82 -6.22 -13.31
N SER A 143 -1.75 -7.18 -12.39
CA SER A 143 -1.46 -8.59 -12.71
C SER A 143 -2.67 -9.50 -12.51
N GLU A 144 -3.80 -8.97 -12.09
CA GLU A 144 -5.02 -9.75 -11.94
C GLU A 144 -5.59 -10.10 -13.31
N ALA A 145 -5.79 -11.36 -13.51
CA ALA A 145 -6.40 -11.86 -14.73
C ALA A 145 -7.93 -11.75 -14.63
#